data_740277305e23ab73e86ee0b9027b8ab3
#
_entry.id   740277305e23ab73e86ee0b9027b8ab3
#
_cell.length_a   1.000
_cell.length_b   1.000
_cell.length_c   1.000
_cell.angle_alpha   90.00
_cell.angle_beta   90.00
_cell.angle_gamma   90.00
#
_symmetry.space_group_name_H-M   'P 1'
#
loop_
_entity.id
_entity.type
_entity.pdbx_description
1 polymer ?
#
loop_
_entity_poly.entity_id
_entity_poly.type
_entity_poly.pdbx_seq_one_letter_code
_entity_poly.pdbx_strand_id
1 'polypeptide(L)'
;MKAVISNRIYLEVTQEYKDFINNELTYAIPSYNPTEPPMVIKNMSRIKTGLVSIPVGRTDLIPEDYEIVDKRLNVPVDFPDFRFDLRESQQLVYDEIEDNAIINAWV
;
A
#
# COMPACT_ATOMS: atom_id res chain seq x y z
N MET A 1 -14.63 -14.49 6.75
CA MET A 1 -14.54 -13.37 5.81
C MET A 1 -13.30 -13.51 4.93
N LYS A 2 -13.26 -12.84 3.82
CA LYS A 2 -12.32 -13.09 2.73
C LYS A 2 -11.66 -11.80 2.24
N ALA A 3 -10.39 -11.90 1.86
CA ALA A 3 -9.65 -10.84 1.20
C ALA A 3 -9.12 -11.35 -0.14
N VAL A 4 -9.33 -10.58 -1.19
CA VAL A 4 -8.82 -10.88 -2.54
C VAL A 4 -7.78 -9.85 -2.91
N ILE A 5 -6.55 -10.29 -3.17
CA ILE A 5 -5.44 -9.43 -3.55
C ILE A 5 -5.24 -9.49 -5.07
N SER A 6 -5.32 -8.33 -5.71
CA SER A 6 -5.03 -8.17 -7.13
C SER A 6 -4.30 -6.83 -7.35
N ASN A 7 -4.78 -5.97 -8.22
CA ASN A 7 -4.28 -4.58 -8.34
C ASN A 7 -4.62 -3.74 -7.10
N ARG A 8 -5.64 -4.14 -6.37
CA ARG A 8 -6.02 -3.62 -5.05
C ARG A 8 -6.37 -4.78 -4.15
N ILE A 9 -6.56 -4.54 -2.87
CA ILE A 9 -7.08 -5.54 -1.95
C ILE A 9 -8.58 -5.31 -1.79
N TYR A 10 -9.37 -6.32 -2.11
CA TYR A 10 -10.82 -6.32 -1.92
C TYR A 10 -11.15 -7.08 -0.64
N LEU A 11 -11.69 -6.37 0.32
CA LEU A 11 -11.81 -6.83 1.70
C LEU A 11 -13.27 -6.84 2.13
N GLU A 12 -13.76 -8.01 2.59
CA GLU A 12 -15.05 -8.10 3.27
C GLU A 12 -14.92 -7.49 4.66
N VAL A 13 -15.85 -6.62 5.04
CA VAL A 13 -15.75 -5.86 6.30
C VAL A 13 -17.09 -5.77 7.00
N THR A 14 -17.04 -5.75 8.34
CA THR A 14 -18.13 -5.27 9.18
C THR A 14 -18.17 -3.72 9.13
N GLN A 15 -19.26 -3.13 9.58
CA GLN A 15 -19.37 -1.67 9.61
C GLN A 15 -18.30 -1.05 10.52
N GLU A 16 -18.04 -1.65 11.67
CA GLU A 16 -16.99 -1.18 12.60
C GLU A 16 -15.61 -1.21 11.97
N TYR A 17 -15.27 -2.31 11.31
CA TYR A 17 -13.96 -2.46 10.67
C TYR A 17 -13.81 -1.53 9.48
N LYS A 18 -14.88 -1.31 8.73
CA LYS A 18 -14.92 -0.32 7.65
C LYS A 18 -14.62 1.08 8.17
N ASP A 19 -15.21 1.49 9.28
CA ASP A 19 -14.97 2.79 9.89
C ASP A 19 -13.51 2.93 10.35
N PHE A 20 -12.96 1.88 10.93
CA PHE A 20 -11.55 1.82 11.31
C PHE A 20 -10.62 2.01 10.10
N ILE A 21 -10.85 1.25 9.03
CA ILE A 21 -10.04 1.35 7.80
C ILE A 21 -10.19 2.75 7.17
N ASN A 22 -11.39 3.29 7.15
CA ASN A 22 -11.61 4.63 6.61
C ASN A 22 -10.81 5.69 7.37
N ASN A 23 -10.72 5.59 8.68
CA ASN A 23 -9.90 6.49 9.49
C ASN A 23 -8.41 6.29 9.22
N GLU A 24 -7.95 5.04 9.12
CA GLU A 24 -6.56 4.72 8.84
C GLU A 24 -6.09 5.22 7.47
N LEU A 25 -6.97 5.21 6.47
CA LEU A 25 -6.64 5.53 5.08
C LEU A 25 -7.14 6.91 4.64
N THR A 26 -7.58 7.74 5.57
CA THR A 26 -7.96 9.13 5.31
C THR A 26 -6.90 10.06 5.84
N TYR A 27 -6.35 10.90 4.96
CA TYR A 27 -5.29 11.84 5.28
C TYR A 27 -5.76 13.26 5.01
N ALA A 28 -5.45 14.17 5.92
CA ALA A 28 -5.68 15.60 5.74
C ALA A 28 -4.33 16.29 5.52
N ILE A 29 -4.18 16.99 4.40
CA ILE A 29 -3.01 17.79 4.10
C ILE A 29 -3.38 19.24 4.42
N PRO A 30 -2.75 19.88 5.46
CA PRO A 30 -3.05 21.26 5.79
C PRO A 30 -2.68 22.20 4.65
N SER A 31 -3.53 23.19 4.40
CA SER A 31 -3.23 24.25 3.45
C SER A 31 -2.28 25.27 4.04
N TYR A 32 -1.38 25.82 3.22
CA TYR A 32 -0.54 26.96 3.61
C TYR A 32 -1.36 28.24 3.80
N ASN A 33 -2.52 28.33 3.17
CA ASN A 33 -3.42 29.45 3.30
C ASN A 33 -4.49 29.14 4.38
N PRO A 34 -4.52 29.88 5.51
CA PRO A 34 -5.45 29.60 6.59
C PRO A 34 -6.94 29.79 6.19
N THR A 35 -7.23 30.43 5.06
CA THR A 35 -8.59 30.61 4.57
C THR A 35 -9.07 29.44 3.68
N GLU A 36 -8.18 28.55 3.28
CA GLU A 36 -8.51 27.38 2.47
C GLU A 36 -8.69 26.14 3.36
N PRO A 37 -9.68 25.28 3.07
CA PRO A 37 -9.82 24.03 3.78
C PRO A 37 -8.67 23.08 3.46
N PRO A 38 -8.29 22.16 4.38
CA PRO A 38 -7.28 21.15 4.10
C PRO A 38 -7.76 20.20 3.01
N MET A 39 -6.82 19.71 2.19
CA MET A 39 -7.09 18.66 1.23
C MET A 39 -7.26 17.33 1.97
N VAL A 40 -8.33 16.61 1.70
CA VAL A 40 -8.59 15.29 2.28
C VAL A 40 -8.39 14.22 1.21
N ILE A 41 -7.51 13.27 1.49
CA ILE A 41 -7.24 12.12 0.61
C ILE A 41 -7.80 10.88 1.26
N LYS A 42 -8.66 10.16 0.54
CA LYS A 42 -9.21 8.87 0.96
C LYS A 42 -8.70 7.76 0.06
N ASN A 43 -8.02 6.80 0.63
CA ASN A 43 -7.45 5.65 -0.10
C ASN A 43 -8.31 4.39 -0.01
N MET A 44 -9.42 4.44 0.70
CA MET A 44 -10.40 3.37 0.73
C MET A 44 -11.57 3.70 -0.20
N SER A 45 -12.00 2.73 -0.98
CA SER A 45 -13.19 2.87 -1.83
C SER A 45 -14.24 1.82 -1.46
N ARG A 46 -15.47 2.26 -1.33
CA ARG A 46 -16.60 1.35 -1.15
C ARG A 46 -16.96 0.71 -2.49
N ILE A 47 -16.98 -0.61 -2.54
CA ILE A 47 -17.42 -1.36 -3.73
C ILE A 47 -18.92 -1.67 -3.64
N LYS A 48 -19.32 -2.25 -2.53
CA LYS A 48 -20.72 -2.53 -2.19
C LYS A 48 -20.85 -2.63 -0.67
N THR A 49 -22.05 -2.88 -0.18
CA THR A 49 -22.27 -3.11 1.24
C THR A 49 -21.44 -4.29 1.72
N GLY A 50 -20.61 -4.06 2.73
CA GLY A 50 -19.73 -5.08 3.31
C GLY A 50 -18.48 -5.41 2.49
N LEU A 51 -18.19 -4.67 1.42
CA LEU A 51 -16.98 -4.87 0.61
C LEU A 51 -16.33 -3.53 0.29
N VAL A 52 -15.05 -3.41 0.63
CA VAL A 52 -14.23 -2.23 0.35
C VAL A 52 -12.99 -2.61 -0.44
N SER A 53 -12.38 -1.64 -1.12
CA SER A 53 -11.06 -1.80 -1.72
C SER A 53 -10.05 -0.87 -1.04
N ILE A 54 -8.85 -1.40 -0.80
CA ILE A 54 -7.75 -0.68 -0.18
C ILE A 54 -6.48 -0.82 -1.03
N PRO A 55 -5.46 0.02 -0.82
CA PRO A 55 -4.22 -0.11 -1.57
C PRO A 55 -3.53 -1.46 -1.36
N VAL A 56 -2.97 -2.01 -2.42
CA VAL A 56 -2.33 -3.34 -2.41
C VAL A 56 -1.14 -3.44 -1.45
N GLY A 57 -0.49 -2.32 -1.13
CA GLY A 57 0.61 -2.28 -0.17
C GLY A 57 0.20 -2.37 1.30
N ARG A 58 -1.10 -2.30 1.61
CA ARG A 58 -1.62 -2.31 2.99
C ARG A 58 -2.15 -3.68 3.40
N THR A 59 -1.34 -4.72 3.19
CA THR A 59 -1.67 -6.09 3.64
C THR A 59 -1.77 -6.20 5.17
N ASP A 60 -1.15 -5.28 5.89
CA ASP A 60 -1.26 -5.15 7.34
C ASP A 60 -2.69 -4.93 7.86
N LEU A 61 -3.57 -4.42 6.99
CA LEU A 61 -4.98 -4.20 7.32
C LEU A 61 -5.88 -5.42 7.09
N ILE A 62 -5.33 -6.53 6.62
CA ILE A 62 -6.08 -7.78 6.48
C ILE A 62 -6.03 -8.51 7.83
N PRO A 63 -7.18 -8.76 8.49
CA PRO A 63 -7.20 -9.53 9.73
C PRO A 63 -6.64 -10.94 9.55
N GLU A 64 -5.97 -11.46 10.56
CA GLU A 64 -5.29 -12.76 10.51
C GLU A 64 -6.23 -13.95 10.25
N ASP A 65 -7.49 -13.84 10.67
CA ASP A 65 -8.51 -14.88 10.50
C ASP A 65 -9.18 -14.89 9.12
N TYR A 66 -8.79 -13.97 8.23
CA TYR A 66 -9.36 -13.90 6.88
C TYR A 66 -8.74 -14.94 5.95
N GLU A 67 -9.58 -15.52 5.10
CA GLU A 67 -9.12 -16.30 3.95
C GLU A 67 -8.54 -15.34 2.90
N ILE A 68 -7.30 -15.55 2.52
CA ILE A 68 -6.62 -14.73 1.52
C ILE A 68 -6.60 -15.45 0.19
N VAL A 69 -7.13 -14.81 -0.85
CA VAL A 69 -7.04 -15.25 -2.24
C VAL A 69 -6.14 -14.28 -3.00
N ASP A 70 -4.93 -14.70 -3.31
CA ASP A 70 -3.97 -13.89 -4.05
C ASP A 70 -4.08 -14.18 -5.54
N LYS A 71 -4.56 -13.21 -6.30
CA LYS A 71 -4.72 -13.27 -7.76
C LYS A 71 -3.65 -12.51 -8.52
N ARG A 72 -2.61 -12.03 -7.84
CA ARG A 72 -1.52 -11.34 -8.52
C ARG A 72 -0.76 -12.30 -9.43
N LEU A 73 -0.47 -11.83 -10.64
CA LEU A 73 0.37 -12.57 -11.56
C LEU A 73 1.82 -12.46 -11.11
N ASN A 74 2.46 -13.60 -10.90
CA ASN A 74 3.87 -13.67 -10.59
C ASN A 74 4.56 -14.45 -11.71
N VAL A 75 5.10 -13.72 -12.67
CA VAL A 75 5.82 -14.28 -13.81
C VAL A 75 7.31 -14.21 -13.50
N PRO A 76 8.01 -15.34 -13.37
CA PRO A 76 9.45 -15.35 -13.19
C PRO A 76 10.15 -14.67 -14.38
N VAL A 77 11.08 -13.79 -14.11
CA VAL A 77 11.88 -13.10 -15.11
C VAL A 77 13.35 -13.25 -14.75
N ASP A 78 14.14 -13.73 -15.72
CA ASP A 78 15.58 -13.78 -15.57
C ASP A 78 16.16 -12.41 -15.89
N PHE A 79 16.85 -11.82 -14.91
CA PHE A 79 17.57 -10.57 -15.10
C PHE A 79 19.05 -10.87 -15.35
N PRO A 80 19.70 -10.15 -16.28
CA PRO A 80 21.13 -10.27 -16.46
C PRO A 80 21.88 -9.78 -15.21
N ASP A 81 23.07 -10.33 -14.98
CA ASP A 81 23.93 -9.87 -13.90
C ASP A 81 24.30 -8.41 -14.07
N PHE A 82 24.39 -7.69 -12.95
CA PHE A 82 24.82 -6.30 -12.96
C PHE A 82 26.31 -6.21 -13.28
N ARG A 83 26.66 -5.36 -14.26
CA ARG A 83 28.02 -5.30 -14.84
C ARG A 83 28.98 -4.40 -14.10
N PHE A 84 28.49 -3.54 -13.23
CA PHE A 84 29.26 -2.49 -12.57
C PHE A 84 29.18 -2.64 -11.06
N ASP A 85 30.22 -2.19 -10.38
CA ASP A 85 30.19 -2.10 -8.94
C ASP A 85 29.34 -0.90 -8.50
N LEU A 86 28.58 -1.09 -7.42
CA LEU A 86 27.84 0.01 -6.81
C LEU A 86 28.82 0.93 -6.07
N ARG A 87 28.52 2.24 -6.09
CA ARG A 87 29.21 3.18 -5.22
C ARG A 87 28.92 2.86 -3.77
N GLU A 88 29.79 3.28 -2.85
CA GLU A 88 29.59 3.01 -1.42
C GLU A 88 28.22 3.45 -0.90
N SER A 89 27.76 4.66 -1.28
CA SER A 89 26.44 5.16 -0.91
C SER A 89 25.29 4.36 -1.51
N GLN A 90 25.46 3.86 -2.71
CA GLN A 90 24.47 3.00 -3.37
C GLN A 90 24.42 1.61 -2.75
N GLN A 91 25.56 1.08 -2.33
CA GLN A 91 25.65 -0.22 -1.66
C GLN A 91 24.92 -0.21 -0.34
N LEU A 92 25.03 0.88 0.44
CA LEU A 92 24.29 1.05 1.69
C LEU A 92 22.77 0.96 1.47
N VAL A 93 22.28 1.63 0.44
CA VAL A 93 20.85 1.60 0.10
C VAL A 93 20.44 0.20 -0.38
N TYR A 94 21.24 -0.42 -1.21
CA TYR A 94 20.99 -1.77 -1.73
C TYR A 94 20.87 -2.80 -0.60
N ASP A 95 21.74 -2.73 0.39
CA ASP A 95 21.76 -3.65 1.53
C ASP A 95 20.54 -3.48 2.45
N GLU A 96 19.94 -2.29 2.48
CA GLU A 96 18.80 -1.95 3.32
C GLU A 96 17.43 -2.08 2.61
N ILE A 97 17.43 -2.31 1.30
CA ILE A 97 16.19 -2.40 0.52
C ILE A 97 15.39 -3.63 0.91
N GLU A 98 14.12 -3.41 1.20
CA GLU A 98 13.10 -4.43 1.39
C GLU A 98 12.00 -4.29 0.33
N ASP A 99 11.14 -5.30 0.21
CA ASP A 99 9.97 -5.21 -0.67
C ASP A 99 9.07 -4.04 -0.26
N ASN A 100 8.55 -3.32 -1.25
CA ASN A 100 7.71 -2.14 -1.06
C ASN A 100 8.42 -0.96 -0.35
N ALA A 101 9.69 -0.78 -0.64
CA ALA A 101 10.48 0.32 -0.08
C ALA A 101 10.32 1.62 -0.89
N ILE A 102 10.42 2.74 -0.20
CA ILE A 102 10.55 4.08 -0.79
C ILE A 102 11.96 4.58 -0.48
N ILE A 103 12.71 4.91 -1.54
CA ILE A 103 14.06 5.42 -1.40
C ILE A 103 14.05 6.92 -1.61
N ASN A 104 14.44 7.68 -0.58
CA ASN A 104 14.60 9.12 -0.64
C ASN A 104 16.09 9.46 -0.58
N ALA A 105 16.66 9.81 -1.72
CA ALA A 105 18.09 10.06 -1.86
C ALA A 105 18.37 11.45 -2.42
N TRP A 106 19.39 12.12 -1.89
CA TRP A 106 19.91 13.37 -2.44
C TRP A 106 20.82 13.11 -3.63
N VAL A 107 20.63 13.88 -4.65
CA VAL A 107 21.46 13.81 -5.85
C VAL A 107 22.53 14.89 -5.85
#